data_ec15bd3a432028cf037a26fc5f0ada9a
#
_entry.id   ec15bd3a432028cf037a26fc5f0ada9a
#
_cell.length_a   1.000
_cell.length_b   1.000
_cell.length_c   1.000
_cell.angle_alpha   90.00
_cell.angle_beta   90.00
_cell.angle_gamma   90.00
#
_symmetry.space_group_name_H-M   'P 1'
#
loop_
_entity.id
_entity.type
_entity.pdbx_description
1 polymer ?
#
loop_
_entity_poly.entity_id
_entity_poly.type
_entity_poly.pdbx_seq_one_letter_code
_entity_poly.pdbx_strand_id
1 'polypeptide(L)'
;MCIRDRYWMLPNGEWAYSFGKTQNVNRNLGWEEKKEWNLGVDYSLFGNRLYGKFDYFKRTIDNLIYEVAVPQPPYTQNTQWQNIGSMEVKGWEFEVGGDIIRTKDFVWSSNLNLSHNSGKIATLWGNNTYKNGNGFVAPGSPGDAARMEEGSTIGSFYIWKFAGFDDEGNFLLYDKDNNVIPAKDKTENDKRYVGNYTPKLIVGWSHTFTYRNFDLGVNLRSWIDFDVYNTINMYYGIQGQGNFNVLKDAYGKFSHIKGEKQICDYYLEDGTFLKIDAITLGYTLPMKKYTKNLIDRIRIYGTVGNVCTITGYSGMNPEVNITGWDQGTEKFWDTERFYPMVRTYTLGMQFNF
;
A
#
# COMPACT_ATOMS: atom_id res chain seq x y z
N MET A 1 -4.33 -30.30 -2.07
CA MET A 1 -4.88 -30.65 -0.74
C MET A 1 -3.71 -30.67 0.24
N CYS A 2 -3.62 -29.72 1.15
CA CYS A 2 -2.58 -29.73 2.20
C CYS A 2 -3.03 -30.68 3.32
N ILE A 3 -2.22 -31.67 3.60
CA ILE A 3 -2.41 -32.61 4.70
C ILE A 3 -1.38 -32.23 5.76
N ARG A 4 -1.81 -32.00 6.98
CA ARG A 4 -0.92 -31.73 8.10
C ARG A 4 -0.85 -32.96 8.97
N ASP A 5 0.34 -33.54 9.10
CA ASP A 5 0.60 -34.70 9.92
C ASP A 5 0.56 -34.32 11.41
N ARG A 6 -0.19 -35.04 12.20
CA ARG A 6 -0.22 -34.91 13.67
C ARG A 6 -0.11 -36.28 14.32
N TYR A 7 0.60 -36.35 15.42
CA TYR A 7 0.61 -37.50 16.27
C TYR A 7 -0.51 -37.38 17.31
N TRP A 8 -1.26 -38.44 17.48
CA TRP A 8 -2.24 -38.57 18.55
C TRP A 8 -1.84 -39.74 19.44
N MET A 9 -1.96 -39.58 20.76
CA MET A 9 -1.78 -40.65 21.71
C MET A 9 -3.08 -41.43 21.79
N LEU A 10 -3.02 -42.71 21.45
CA LEU A 10 -4.13 -43.63 21.58
C LEU A 10 -4.40 -43.99 23.07
N PRO A 11 -5.59 -44.49 23.43
CA PRO A 11 -5.90 -44.87 24.81
C PRO A 11 -4.95 -45.92 25.39
N ASN A 12 -4.23 -46.67 24.56
CA ASN A 12 -3.22 -47.65 24.95
C ASN A 12 -1.82 -47.05 25.18
N GLY A 13 -1.67 -45.73 25.05
CA GLY A 13 -0.40 -45.03 25.23
C GLY A 13 0.51 -44.97 23.99
N GLU A 14 0.09 -45.57 22.88
CA GLU A 14 0.86 -45.53 21.62
C GLU A 14 0.57 -44.25 20.80
N TRP A 15 1.58 -43.76 20.08
CA TRP A 15 1.43 -42.62 19.17
C TRP A 15 1.03 -43.11 17.76
N ALA A 16 -0.11 -42.66 17.29
CA ALA A 16 -0.57 -42.90 15.93
C ALA A 16 -0.49 -41.65 15.06
N TYR A 17 -0.15 -41.84 13.80
CA TYR A 17 -0.27 -40.79 12.79
C TYR A 17 -1.73 -40.48 12.48
N SER A 18 -2.07 -39.20 12.53
CA SER A 18 -3.37 -38.74 12.09
C SER A 18 -3.20 -37.70 10.98
N PHE A 19 -3.97 -37.88 9.93
CA PHE A 19 -4.05 -36.94 8.82
C PHE A 19 -5.30 -36.08 8.97
N GLY A 20 -5.11 -34.79 9.22
CA GLY A 20 -6.21 -33.81 9.27
C GLY A 20 -6.34 -33.06 7.95
N LYS A 21 -7.55 -32.81 7.49
CA LYS A 21 -7.79 -31.87 6.40
C LYS A 21 -7.45 -30.45 6.90
N THR A 22 -6.57 -29.75 6.22
CA THR A 22 -6.22 -28.35 6.54
C THR A 22 -7.09 -27.35 5.80
N GLN A 23 -7.79 -27.80 4.75
CA GLN A 23 -8.70 -26.99 3.94
C GLN A 23 -9.93 -27.80 3.52
N ASN A 24 -11.07 -27.13 3.39
CA ASN A 24 -12.23 -27.71 2.74
C ASN A 24 -12.02 -27.75 1.22
N VAL A 25 -12.25 -28.90 0.62
CA VAL A 25 -12.14 -29.07 -0.84
C VAL A 25 -13.37 -28.46 -1.51
N ASN A 26 -13.16 -27.62 -2.50
CA ASN A 26 -14.18 -27.16 -3.43
C ASN A 26 -13.92 -27.78 -4.81
N ARG A 27 -14.77 -28.74 -5.22
CA ARG A 27 -14.63 -29.42 -6.52
C ARG A 27 -15.05 -28.55 -7.70
N ASN A 28 -15.78 -27.46 -7.42
CA ASN A 28 -16.27 -26.51 -8.43
C ASN A 28 -15.36 -25.26 -8.52
N LEU A 29 -14.21 -25.28 -7.85
CA LEU A 29 -13.27 -24.15 -7.92
C LEU A 29 -12.70 -24.06 -9.34
N GLY A 30 -13.03 -22.95 -10.02
CA GLY A 30 -12.51 -22.61 -11.34
C GLY A 30 -11.28 -21.69 -11.26
N TRP A 31 -10.62 -21.50 -12.39
CA TRP A 31 -9.54 -20.54 -12.53
C TRP A 31 -10.07 -19.12 -12.61
N GLU A 32 -9.29 -18.17 -12.12
CA GLU A 32 -9.50 -16.75 -12.42
C GLU A 32 -9.19 -16.48 -13.88
N GLU A 33 -10.05 -15.74 -14.54
CA GLU A 33 -9.90 -15.34 -15.94
C GLU A 33 -9.66 -13.83 -16.02
N LYS A 34 -8.51 -13.44 -16.55
CA LYS A 34 -8.18 -12.05 -16.82
C LYS A 34 -8.40 -11.74 -18.30
N LYS A 35 -9.30 -10.79 -18.59
CA LYS A 35 -9.52 -10.22 -19.91
C LYS A 35 -9.03 -8.77 -19.90
N GLU A 36 -8.16 -8.42 -20.83
CA GLU A 36 -7.56 -7.08 -20.89
C GLU A 36 -7.63 -6.51 -22.29
N TRP A 37 -7.99 -5.26 -22.34
CA TRP A 37 -7.93 -4.43 -23.52
C TRP A 37 -6.95 -3.28 -23.23
N ASN A 38 -5.99 -3.07 -24.13
CA ASN A 38 -4.96 -2.05 -24.00
C ASN A 38 -4.82 -1.30 -25.34
N LEU A 39 -4.71 0.03 -25.24
CA LEU A 39 -4.38 0.91 -26.37
C LEU A 39 -3.18 1.75 -25.98
N GLY A 40 -2.05 1.56 -26.69
CA GLY A 40 -0.80 2.25 -26.45
C GLY A 40 -0.32 3.04 -27.67
N VAL A 41 0.42 4.11 -27.40
CA VAL A 41 1.13 4.92 -28.39
C VAL A 41 2.52 5.23 -27.89
N ASP A 42 3.53 4.80 -28.66
CA ASP A 42 4.91 5.16 -28.44
C ASP A 42 5.33 6.25 -29.44
N TYR A 43 6.11 7.23 -28.98
CA TYR A 43 6.61 8.28 -29.83
C TYR A 43 8.08 8.61 -29.55
N SER A 44 8.78 9.01 -30.61
CA SER A 44 10.14 9.52 -30.54
C SER A 44 10.31 10.66 -31.57
N LEU A 45 10.70 11.81 -31.08
CA LEU A 45 10.78 13.04 -31.84
C LEU A 45 12.18 13.67 -31.76
N PHE A 46 12.51 14.50 -32.75
CA PHE A 46 13.74 15.28 -32.79
C PHE A 46 15.02 14.43 -32.66
N GLY A 47 15.07 13.26 -33.34
CA GLY A 47 16.21 12.36 -33.27
C GLY A 47 16.38 11.75 -31.87
N ASN A 48 15.28 11.34 -31.24
CA ASN A 48 15.20 10.74 -29.92
C ASN A 48 15.52 11.71 -28.74
N ARG A 49 15.46 13.03 -28.98
CA ARG A 49 15.61 14.03 -27.91
C ARG A 49 14.39 14.14 -27.03
N LEU A 50 13.21 13.80 -27.57
CA LEU A 50 11.96 13.67 -26.83
C LEU A 50 11.32 12.35 -27.20
N TYR A 51 11.04 11.54 -26.22
CA TYR A 51 10.39 10.24 -26.38
C TYR A 51 9.39 10.01 -25.27
N GLY A 52 8.47 9.09 -25.48
CA GLY A 52 7.54 8.71 -24.47
C GLY A 52 6.54 7.70 -24.97
N LYS A 53 5.66 7.31 -24.06
CA LYS A 53 4.56 6.39 -24.33
C LYS A 53 3.33 6.82 -23.56
N PHE A 54 2.20 6.45 -24.07
CA PHE A 54 0.91 6.53 -23.40
C PHE A 54 0.17 5.22 -23.59
N ASP A 55 -0.29 4.62 -22.52
CA ASP A 55 -1.09 3.41 -22.50
C ASP A 55 -2.40 3.67 -21.75
N TYR A 56 -3.51 3.23 -22.30
CA TYR A 56 -4.78 3.13 -21.61
C TYR A 56 -5.23 1.67 -21.58
N PHE A 57 -5.62 1.17 -20.42
CA PHE A 57 -6.07 -0.21 -20.27
C PHE A 57 -7.40 -0.31 -19.53
N LYS A 58 -8.16 -1.34 -19.89
CA LYS A 58 -9.32 -1.80 -19.15
C LYS A 58 -9.20 -3.32 -19.00
N ARG A 59 -9.31 -3.77 -17.75
CA ARG A 59 -9.13 -5.15 -17.35
C ARG A 59 -10.35 -5.62 -16.59
N THR A 60 -10.86 -6.81 -16.93
CA THR A 60 -11.86 -7.53 -16.15
C THR A 60 -11.23 -8.81 -15.63
N ILE A 61 -11.41 -9.10 -14.36
CA ILE A 61 -10.99 -10.34 -13.73
C ILE A 61 -12.27 -11.04 -13.29
N ASP A 62 -12.59 -12.15 -13.93
CA ASP A 62 -13.75 -12.98 -13.65
C ASP A 62 -13.34 -14.15 -12.74
N ASN A 63 -14.31 -14.74 -12.06
CA ASN A 63 -14.11 -15.91 -11.18
C ASN A 63 -13.13 -15.66 -10.04
N LEU A 64 -13.15 -14.45 -9.41
CA LEU A 64 -12.28 -14.11 -8.30
C LEU A 64 -12.25 -15.22 -7.24
N ILE A 65 -11.08 -15.74 -6.95
CA ILE A 65 -10.86 -16.77 -5.93
C ILE A 65 -10.67 -16.10 -4.57
N TYR A 66 -11.53 -16.44 -3.63
CA TYR A 66 -11.51 -15.87 -2.29
C TYR A 66 -11.79 -16.92 -1.23
N GLU A 67 -11.19 -16.75 -0.05
CA GLU A 67 -11.44 -17.61 1.08
C GLU A 67 -12.70 -17.17 1.82
N VAL A 68 -13.74 -17.99 1.76
CA VAL A 68 -15.07 -17.69 2.29
C VAL A 68 -15.31 -18.47 3.58
N ALA A 69 -15.84 -17.80 4.60
CA ALA A 69 -16.30 -18.48 5.81
C ALA A 69 -17.45 -19.43 5.50
N VAL A 70 -17.39 -20.65 6.03
CA VAL A 70 -18.40 -21.68 5.87
C VAL A 70 -18.81 -22.26 7.23
N PRO A 71 -20.06 -22.75 7.38
CA PRO A 71 -20.54 -23.27 8.65
C PRO A 71 -19.86 -24.60 9.03
N GLN A 72 -19.66 -24.77 10.33
CA GLN A 72 -19.19 -26.03 10.91
C GLN A 72 -20.23 -26.55 11.90
N PRO A 73 -20.83 -27.74 11.70
CA PRO A 73 -20.80 -28.62 10.52
C PRO A 73 -21.60 -28.04 9.33
N PRO A 74 -21.55 -28.59 8.09
CA PRO A 74 -20.92 -29.86 7.71
C PRO A 74 -19.46 -29.80 7.29
N TYR A 75 -18.90 -28.57 7.18
CA TYR A 75 -17.51 -28.39 6.79
C TYR A 75 -16.56 -28.72 7.96
N THR A 76 -15.38 -29.27 7.65
CA THR A 76 -14.36 -29.61 8.64
C THR A 76 -13.51 -28.42 9.07
N GLN A 77 -13.40 -27.41 8.22
CA GLN A 77 -12.73 -26.14 8.49
C GLN A 77 -13.76 -25.01 8.36
N ASN A 78 -13.48 -23.88 8.98
CA ASN A 78 -14.37 -22.72 8.99
C ASN A 78 -14.30 -21.87 7.72
N THR A 79 -13.39 -22.20 6.78
CA THR A 79 -13.22 -21.50 5.50
C THR A 79 -13.13 -22.46 4.32
N GLN A 80 -13.46 -21.98 3.13
CA GLN A 80 -13.31 -22.66 1.85
C GLN A 80 -13.00 -21.67 0.74
N TRP A 81 -12.09 -22.05 -0.17
CA TRP A 81 -11.82 -21.29 -1.38
C TRP A 81 -12.98 -21.41 -2.38
N GLN A 82 -13.52 -20.29 -2.83
CA GLN A 82 -14.64 -20.20 -3.76
C GLN A 82 -14.42 -19.11 -4.78
N ASN A 83 -15.01 -19.26 -5.97
CA ASN A 83 -15.13 -18.17 -6.92
C ASN A 83 -16.30 -17.29 -6.47
N ILE A 84 -16.04 -15.99 -6.22
CA ILE A 84 -17.05 -15.12 -5.56
C ILE A 84 -17.57 -13.97 -6.43
N GLY A 85 -17.03 -13.76 -7.62
CA GLY A 85 -17.48 -12.64 -8.45
C GLY A 85 -16.46 -12.17 -9.45
N SER A 86 -16.54 -10.90 -9.81
CA SER A 86 -15.64 -10.26 -10.75
C SER A 86 -15.25 -8.85 -10.31
N MET A 87 -14.08 -8.39 -10.77
CA MET A 87 -13.63 -7.01 -10.62
C MET A 87 -13.30 -6.37 -11.96
N GLU A 88 -13.47 -5.07 -12.05
CA GLU A 88 -13.05 -4.25 -13.18
C GLU A 88 -11.96 -3.28 -12.73
N VAL A 89 -10.85 -3.22 -13.46
CA VAL A 89 -9.77 -2.26 -13.26
C VAL A 89 -9.55 -1.51 -14.57
N LYS A 90 -9.44 -0.19 -14.48
CA LYS A 90 -9.08 0.69 -15.60
C LYS A 90 -8.02 1.67 -15.18
N GLY A 91 -7.18 2.06 -16.12
CA GLY A 91 -6.12 3.01 -15.83
C GLY A 91 -5.44 3.50 -17.08
N TRP A 92 -4.50 4.41 -16.84
CA TRP A 92 -3.61 4.92 -17.87
C TRP A 92 -2.20 5.08 -17.29
N GLU A 93 -1.23 4.94 -18.18
CA GLU A 93 0.19 5.16 -17.91
C GLU A 93 0.74 6.14 -18.95
N PHE A 94 1.53 7.07 -18.48
CA PHE A 94 2.17 8.06 -19.32
C PHE A 94 3.65 8.18 -18.96
N GLU A 95 4.50 8.13 -19.97
CA GLU A 95 5.92 8.37 -19.83
C GLU A 95 6.35 9.45 -20.82
N VAL A 96 7.15 10.39 -20.34
CA VAL A 96 7.84 11.34 -21.18
C VAL A 96 9.27 11.52 -20.70
N GLY A 97 10.22 11.35 -21.60
CA GLY A 97 11.64 11.49 -21.32
C GLY A 97 12.36 12.25 -22.44
N GLY A 98 13.48 12.82 -22.09
CA GLY A 98 14.34 13.48 -23.09
C GLY A 98 15.44 14.33 -22.53
N ASP A 99 16.25 14.85 -23.46
CA ASP A 99 17.30 15.82 -23.14
C ASP A 99 16.72 17.24 -23.17
N ILE A 100 16.51 17.80 -21.98
CA ILE A 100 16.00 19.19 -21.84
C ILE A 100 17.06 20.16 -22.34
N ILE A 101 18.32 19.95 -21.91
CA ILE A 101 19.47 20.72 -22.38
C ILE A 101 20.54 19.73 -22.85
N ARG A 102 21.09 19.99 -24.03
CA ARG A 102 22.21 19.22 -24.58
C ARG A 102 23.21 20.17 -25.24
N THR A 103 24.33 20.35 -24.58
CA THR A 103 25.47 21.10 -25.09
C THR A 103 26.72 20.21 -25.14
N LYS A 104 27.84 20.73 -25.57
CA LYS A 104 29.11 19.95 -25.62
C LYS A 104 29.58 19.51 -24.24
N ASP A 105 29.42 20.34 -23.21
CA ASP A 105 29.97 20.11 -21.88
C ASP A 105 28.87 19.78 -20.84
N PHE A 106 27.59 20.06 -21.15
CA PHE A 106 26.48 19.88 -20.21
C PHE A 106 25.28 19.20 -20.88
N VAL A 107 24.80 18.15 -20.26
CA VAL A 107 23.55 17.45 -20.63
C VAL A 107 22.66 17.40 -19.42
N TRP A 108 21.40 17.79 -19.57
CA TRP A 108 20.33 17.56 -18.61
C TRP A 108 19.24 16.73 -19.27
N SER A 109 19.09 15.51 -18.79
CA SER A 109 18.03 14.60 -19.20
C SER A 109 17.01 14.43 -18.06
N SER A 110 15.76 14.30 -18.41
CA SER A 110 14.66 14.07 -17.46
C SER A 110 13.72 13.00 -18.01
N ASN A 111 13.21 12.18 -17.11
CA ASN A 111 12.17 11.18 -17.41
C ASN A 111 11.08 11.27 -16.34
N LEU A 112 9.84 11.50 -16.76
CA LEU A 112 8.64 11.58 -15.94
C LEU A 112 7.72 10.42 -16.29
N ASN A 113 7.30 9.67 -15.27
CA ASN A 113 6.33 8.60 -15.36
C ASN A 113 5.12 8.96 -14.51
N LEU A 114 3.93 8.85 -15.08
CA LEU A 114 2.66 9.05 -14.41
C LEU A 114 1.80 7.81 -14.59
N SER A 115 1.15 7.34 -13.53
CA SER A 115 0.17 6.28 -13.64
C SER A 115 -1.04 6.52 -12.75
N HIS A 116 -2.19 6.16 -13.28
CA HIS A 116 -3.47 6.16 -12.58
C HIS A 116 -4.17 4.84 -12.81
N ASN A 117 -4.69 4.25 -11.74
CA ASN A 117 -5.58 3.10 -11.85
C ASN A 117 -6.76 3.25 -10.89
N SER A 118 -7.88 2.66 -11.27
CA SER A 118 -9.09 2.59 -10.46
C SER A 118 -9.74 1.24 -10.64
N GLY A 119 -10.04 0.58 -9.52
CA GLY A 119 -10.69 -0.72 -9.50
C GLY A 119 -12.05 -0.67 -8.81
N LYS A 120 -12.98 -1.49 -9.24
CA LYS A 120 -14.27 -1.70 -8.58
C LYS A 120 -14.65 -3.19 -8.56
N ILE A 121 -15.39 -3.59 -7.57
CA ILE A 121 -16.07 -4.89 -7.56
C ILE A 121 -17.25 -4.79 -8.55
N ALA A 122 -17.21 -5.59 -9.61
CA ALA A 122 -18.26 -5.54 -10.64
C ALA A 122 -19.46 -6.39 -10.25
N THR A 123 -19.22 -7.62 -9.78
CA THR A 123 -20.28 -8.54 -9.32
C THR A 123 -19.79 -9.36 -8.14
N LEU A 124 -20.71 -9.77 -7.28
CA LEU A 124 -20.50 -10.80 -6.26
C LEU A 124 -21.55 -11.89 -6.40
N TRP A 125 -21.16 -13.17 -6.28
CA TRP A 125 -22.01 -14.31 -6.53
C TRP A 125 -22.45 -15.02 -5.25
N GLY A 126 -23.60 -15.71 -5.35
CA GLY A 126 -24.19 -16.48 -4.26
C GLY A 126 -24.83 -15.58 -3.20
N ASN A 127 -24.75 -15.99 -1.93
CA ASN A 127 -25.27 -15.22 -0.79
C ASN A 127 -24.31 -14.13 -0.31
N ASN A 128 -23.28 -13.81 -1.11
CA ASN A 128 -22.25 -12.86 -0.73
C ASN A 128 -22.62 -11.46 -1.22
N THR A 129 -23.45 -10.75 -0.50
CA THR A 129 -23.76 -9.34 -0.80
C THR A 129 -22.57 -8.45 -0.49
N TYR A 130 -21.74 -8.85 0.47
CA TYR A 130 -20.48 -8.19 0.81
C TYR A 130 -19.52 -9.16 1.52
N LYS A 131 -18.25 -8.79 1.55
CA LYS A 131 -17.22 -9.41 2.37
C LYS A 131 -16.55 -8.35 3.22
N ASN A 132 -16.51 -8.57 4.52
CA ASN A 132 -15.70 -7.73 5.38
C ASN A 132 -14.22 -8.08 5.18
N GLY A 133 -13.38 -7.06 5.10
CA GLY A 133 -11.95 -7.21 5.16
C GLY A 133 -11.49 -7.56 6.58
N ASN A 134 -10.19 -7.77 6.74
CA ASN A 134 -9.62 -7.99 8.06
C ASN A 134 -9.68 -6.69 8.89
N GLY A 135 -9.96 -6.86 10.17
CA GLY A 135 -9.93 -5.77 11.13
C GLY A 135 -8.50 -5.33 11.47
N PHE A 136 -8.36 -4.19 12.10
CA PHE A 136 -7.09 -3.69 12.64
C PHE A 136 -6.52 -4.64 13.69
N VAL A 137 -5.22 -4.94 13.61
CA VAL A 137 -4.66 -6.10 14.27
C VAL A 137 -4.40 -5.91 15.75
N ALA A 138 -3.94 -4.83 16.30
CA ALA A 138 -3.58 -4.77 17.74
C ALA A 138 -3.33 -3.31 18.20
N PRO A 139 -3.38 -3.07 19.49
CA PRO A 139 -3.80 -3.92 20.61
C PRO A 139 -5.32 -3.93 20.75
N GLY A 140 -5.94 -5.09 20.45
CA GLY A 140 -7.40 -5.27 20.48
C GLY A 140 -8.09 -4.62 19.27
N SER A 141 -8.50 -5.43 18.31
CA SER A 141 -9.20 -4.95 17.12
C SER A 141 -10.57 -4.35 17.49
N PRO A 142 -10.85 -3.09 17.16
CA PRO A 142 -12.18 -2.51 17.37
C PRO A 142 -13.20 -2.93 16.29
N GLY A 143 -12.80 -3.79 15.33
CA GLY A 143 -13.66 -4.32 14.26
C GLY A 143 -13.06 -4.17 12.85
N ASP A 144 -13.90 -4.44 11.84
CA ASP A 144 -13.49 -4.40 10.43
C ASP A 144 -13.56 -2.96 9.88
N ALA A 145 -12.57 -2.59 9.06
CA ALA A 145 -12.46 -1.28 8.44
C ALA A 145 -12.55 -1.30 6.91
N ALA A 146 -12.71 -2.48 6.31
CA ALA A 146 -12.84 -2.65 4.88
C ALA A 146 -14.02 -3.57 4.55
N ARG A 147 -14.66 -3.30 3.41
CA ARG A 147 -15.75 -4.12 2.89
C ARG A 147 -15.68 -4.16 1.37
N MET A 148 -15.75 -5.35 0.81
CA MET A 148 -16.02 -5.54 -0.63
C MET A 148 -17.51 -5.70 -0.83
N GLU A 149 -18.09 -4.86 -1.66
CA GLU A 149 -19.50 -4.86 -2.01
C GLU A 149 -19.64 -4.61 -3.51
N GLU A 150 -20.67 -5.16 -4.14
CA GLU A 150 -20.92 -4.93 -5.56
C GLU A 150 -21.06 -3.43 -5.85
N GLY A 151 -20.31 -2.94 -6.85
CA GLY A 151 -20.22 -1.53 -7.19
C GLY A 151 -19.22 -0.71 -6.37
N SER A 152 -18.69 -1.24 -5.24
CA SER A 152 -17.74 -0.52 -4.42
C SER A 152 -16.38 -0.36 -5.10
N THR A 153 -15.71 0.76 -4.82
CA THR A 153 -14.35 1.02 -5.27
C THR A 153 -13.37 0.25 -4.41
N ILE A 154 -12.43 -0.45 -5.06
CA ILE A 154 -11.35 -1.15 -4.37
C ILE A 154 -10.47 -0.11 -3.67
N GLY A 155 -10.12 -0.38 -2.42
CA GLY A 155 -9.29 0.51 -1.62
C GLY A 155 -10.04 1.47 -0.72
N SER A 156 -11.37 1.48 -0.76
CA SER A 156 -12.16 2.33 0.12
C SER A 156 -12.27 1.75 1.53
N PHE A 157 -12.14 2.62 2.54
CA PHE A 157 -12.42 2.26 3.92
C PHE A 157 -13.93 2.21 4.16
N TYR A 158 -14.38 1.23 4.96
CA TYR A 158 -15.77 1.09 5.38
C TYR A 158 -15.85 1.24 6.91
N ILE A 159 -16.04 2.48 7.34
CA ILE A 159 -15.89 2.90 8.74
C ILE A 159 -16.99 3.89 9.14
N TRP A 160 -17.11 4.17 10.45
CA TRP A 160 -18.02 5.21 10.94
C TRP A 160 -17.48 6.59 10.60
N LYS A 161 -18.43 7.51 10.34
CA LYS A 161 -18.08 8.91 10.09
C LYS A 161 -18.09 9.68 11.40
N PHE A 162 -16.99 10.37 11.68
CA PHE A 162 -16.80 11.20 12.85
C PHE A 162 -17.65 12.47 12.76
N ALA A 163 -18.32 12.83 13.89
CA ALA A 163 -19.15 14.03 13.99
C ALA A 163 -18.61 15.06 15.00
N GLY A 164 -17.70 14.66 15.88
CA GLY A 164 -17.14 15.51 16.92
C GLY A 164 -16.92 14.78 18.24
N PHE A 165 -16.72 15.54 19.29
CA PHE A 165 -16.66 15.05 20.67
C PHE A 165 -17.76 15.72 21.49
N ASP A 166 -18.27 15.02 22.49
CA ASP A 166 -19.12 15.62 23.51
C ASP A 166 -18.28 16.40 24.55
N ASP A 167 -18.96 17.05 25.52
CA ASP A 167 -18.30 17.86 26.56
C ASP A 167 -17.42 17.00 27.49
N GLU A 168 -17.68 15.71 27.58
CA GLU A 168 -16.88 14.74 28.36
C GLU A 168 -15.71 14.16 27.55
N GLY A 169 -15.58 14.44 26.24
CA GLY A 169 -14.53 13.96 25.37
C GLY A 169 -14.81 12.57 24.78
N ASN A 170 -16.06 12.11 24.75
CA ASN A 170 -16.46 10.90 24.06
C ASN A 170 -16.71 11.19 22.57
N PHE A 171 -16.48 10.18 21.73
CA PHE A 171 -16.73 10.29 20.30
C PHE A 171 -18.23 10.42 19.99
N LEU A 172 -18.55 11.37 19.11
CA LEU A 172 -19.81 11.48 18.41
C LEU A 172 -19.64 11.03 16.98
N LEU A 173 -20.57 10.26 16.47
CA LEU A 173 -20.56 9.69 15.13
C LEU A 173 -21.84 10.06 14.38
N TYR A 174 -21.81 10.00 13.05
CA TYR A 174 -23.02 10.07 12.24
C TYR A 174 -23.64 8.68 12.08
N ASP A 175 -24.95 8.57 12.29
CA ASP A 175 -25.72 7.40 11.91
C ASP A 175 -25.92 7.33 10.37
N LYS A 176 -26.60 6.29 9.89
CA LYS A 176 -26.94 6.10 8.46
C LYS A 176 -27.77 7.27 7.88
N ASP A 177 -28.56 7.95 8.70
CA ASP A 177 -29.48 9.04 8.33
C ASP A 177 -28.83 10.43 8.54
N ASN A 178 -27.53 10.47 8.87
CA ASN A 178 -26.71 11.66 9.16
C ASN A 178 -27.13 12.41 10.45
N ASN A 179 -27.77 11.76 11.41
CA ASN A 179 -27.93 12.31 12.74
C ASN A 179 -26.66 12.09 13.55
N VAL A 180 -26.36 13.03 14.45
CA VAL A 180 -25.23 12.90 15.39
C VAL A 180 -25.67 12.04 16.56
N ILE A 181 -24.95 10.96 16.80
CA ILE A 181 -25.20 10.01 17.88
C ILE A 181 -23.94 9.77 18.71
N PRO A 182 -24.08 9.47 20.02
CA PRO A 182 -22.96 8.99 20.82
C PRO A 182 -22.39 7.68 20.24
N ALA A 183 -21.06 7.51 20.30
CA ALA A 183 -20.41 6.31 19.74
C ALA A 183 -20.88 4.99 20.39
N LYS A 184 -21.42 5.02 21.60
CA LYS A 184 -22.01 3.84 22.27
C LYS A 184 -23.29 3.33 21.59
N ASP A 185 -24.00 4.19 20.87
CA ASP A 185 -25.31 3.88 20.25
C ASP A 185 -25.15 3.49 18.76
N LYS A 186 -23.90 3.49 18.24
CA LYS A 186 -23.60 3.13 16.85
C LYS A 186 -23.95 1.67 16.54
N THR A 187 -24.28 1.42 15.29
CA THR A 187 -24.48 0.07 14.72
C THR A 187 -23.57 -0.15 13.52
N GLU A 188 -23.42 -1.39 13.09
CA GLU A 188 -22.66 -1.71 11.86
C GLU A 188 -23.28 -1.09 10.59
N ASN A 189 -24.61 -0.81 10.62
CA ASN A 189 -25.32 -0.19 9.50
C ASN A 189 -25.03 1.32 9.35
N ASP A 190 -24.37 1.92 10.33
CA ASP A 190 -24.00 3.34 10.30
C ASP A 190 -22.64 3.56 9.66
N LYS A 191 -21.89 2.47 9.37
CA LYS A 191 -20.66 2.54 8.59
C LYS A 191 -20.96 2.94 7.15
N ARG A 192 -20.00 3.61 6.54
CA ARG A 192 -20.06 4.04 5.14
C ARG A 192 -18.68 4.00 4.50
N TYR A 193 -18.64 4.06 3.17
CA TYR A 193 -17.39 4.20 2.44
C TYR A 193 -16.85 5.61 2.61
N VAL A 194 -15.62 5.72 3.10
CA VAL A 194 -14.90 6.99 3.36
C VAL A 194 -13.47 6.83 2.90
N GLY A 195 -12.98 7.80 2.15
CA GLY A 195 -11.59 7.79 1.68
C GLY A 195 -11.21 6.61 0.82
N ASN A 196 -9.95 6.58 0.39
CA ASN A 196 -9.38 5.48 -0.39
C ASN A 196 -7.86 5.43 -0.19
N TYR A 197 -7.31 4.24 0.06
CA TYR A 197 -5.87 4.05 0.23
C TYR A 197 -5.11 3.92 -1.11
N THR A 198 -5.82 3.80 -2.23
CA THR A 198 -5.20 3.72 -3.56
C THR A 198 -4.91 5.12 -4.07
N PRO A 199 -3.64 5.47 -4.34
CA PRO A 199 -3.31 6.77 -4.88
C PRO A 199 -4.02 7.04 -6.21
N LYS A 200 -4.61 8.23 -6.37
CA LYS A 200 -5.19 8.63 -7.66
C LYS A 200 -4.13 8.89 -8.71
N LEU A 201 -2.94 9.29 -8.30
CA LEU A 201 -1.82 9.50 -9.20
C LEU A 201 -0.51 9.05 -8.55
N ILE A 202 0.22 8.19 -9.27
CA ILE A 202 1.58 7.78 -8.91
C ILE A 202 2.53 8.48 -9.88
N VAL A 203 3.55 9.13 -9.32
CA VAL A 203 4.54 9.90 -10.06
C VAL A 203 5.93 9.34 -9.79
N GLY A 204 6.67 9.04 -10.84
CA GLY A 204 8.09 8.79 -10.81
C GLY A 204 8.82 9.84 -11.66
N TRP A 205 9.83 10.50 -11.11
CA TRP A 205 10.53 11.56 -11.83
C TRP A 205 12.03 11.47 -11.59
N SER A 206 12.79 11.25 -12.65
CA SER A 206 14.24 11.16 -12.60
C SER A 206 14.90 12.27 -13.41
N HIS A 207 15.98 12.79 -12.84
CA HIS A 207 16.85 13.76 -13.50
C HIS A 207 18.27 13.23 -13.53
N THR A 208 18.93 13.41 -14.67
CA THR A 208 20.35 13.17 -14.82
C THR A 208 21.01 14.43 -15.38
N PHE A 209 22.02 14.90 -14.68
CA PHE A 209 22.85 16.03 -15.10
C PHE A 209 24.26 15.52 -15.34
N THR A 210 24.81 15.80 -16.48
CA THR A 210 26.21 15.51 -16.79
C THR A 210 26.92 16.79 -17.15
N TYR A 211 27.98 17.10 -16.42
CA TYR A 211 28.84 18.23 -16.72
C TYR A 211 30.29 17.77 -16.80
N ARG A 212 30.82 17.70 -18.03
CA ARG A 212 32.16 17.13 -18.31
C ARG A 212 32.31 15.72 -17.69
N ASN A 213 33.10 15.63 -16.61
CA ASN A 213 33.39 14.38 -15.91
C ASN A 213 32.49 14.12 -14.68
N PHE A 214 31.65 15.10 -14.32
CA PHE A 214 30.68 14.96 -13.23
C PHE A 214 29.34 14.46 -13.74
N ASP A 215 28.71 13.61 -12.97
CA ASP A 215 27.31 13.20 -13.14
C ASP A 215 26.55 13.35 -11.83
N LEU A 216 25.34 13.87 -11.93
CA LEU A 216 24.39 13.97 -10.81
C LEU A 216 23.07 13.34 -11.22
N GLY A 217 22.64 12.33 -10.46
CA GLY A 217 21.32 11.71 -10.58
C GLY A 217 20.42 12.09 -9.41
N VAL A 218 19.17 12.43 -9.70
CA VAL A 218 18.15 12.70 -8.68
C VAL A 218 16.89 11.93 -9.04
N ASN A 219 16.42 11.08 -8.12
CA ASN A 219 15.19 10.31 -8.27
C ASN A 219 14.15 10.77 -7.26
N LEU A 220 12.98 11.12 -7.78
CA LEU A 220 11.83 11.57 -7.01
C LEU A 220 10.66 10.63 -7.25
N ARG A 221 9.81 10.51 -6.24
CA ARG A 221 8.57 9.75 -6.30
C ARG A 221 7.49 10.46 -5.51
N SER A 222 6.26 10.37 -5.98
CA SER A 222 5.10 10.93 -5.28
C SER A 222 3.90 10.03 -5.47
N TRP A 223 3.12 9.86 -4.41
CA TRP A 223 1.76 9.36 -4.46
C TRP A 223 0.83 10.50 -4.06
N ILE A 224 -0.21 10.71 -4.84
CA ILE A 224 -1.08 11.88 -4.70
C ILE A 224 -2.53 11.43 -4.53
N ASP A 225 -3.22 12.06 -3.59
CA ASP A 225 -4.64 11.90 -3.32
C ASP A 225 -4.99 10.45 -2.95
N PHE A 226 -4.56 10.05 -1.77
CA PHE A 226 -4.91 8.80 -1.10
C PHE A 226 -4.91 9.00 0.41
N ASP A 227 -5.58 8.10 1.11
CA ASP A 227 -5.73 8.18 2.54
C ASP A 227 -4.96 7.07 3.25
N VAL A 228 -4.42 7.40 4.41
CA VAL A 228 -3.78 6.45 5.34
C VAL A 228 -4.53 6.45 6.65
N TYR A 229 -4.91 5.27 7.12
CA TYR A 229 -5.51 5.14 8.43
C TYR A 229 -4.42 5.06 9.51
N ASN A 230 -4.35 6.07 10.37
CA ASN A 230 -3.34 6.16 11.42
C ASN A 230 -3.76 5.35 12.65
N THR A 231 -3.49 4.05 12.64
CA THR A 231 -3.81 3.18 13.77
C THR A 231 -2.93 3.45 14.97
N ILE A 232 -1.73 4.01 14.79
CA ILE A 232 -0.83 4.39 15.88
C ILE A 232 -1.51 5.46 16.75
N ASN A 233 -2.07 6.50 16.12
CA ASN A 233 -2.81 7.53 16.85
C ASN A 233 -4.09 6.96 17.48
N MET A 234 -4.78 6.04 16.82
CA MET A 234 -5.99 5.41 17.37
C MET A 234 -5.69 4.56 18.61
N TYR A 235 -4.62 3.75 18.57
CA TYR A 235 -4.32 2.84 19.65
C TYR A 235 -3.54 3.48 20.80
N TYR A 236 -2.59 4.35 20.48
CA TYR A 236 -1.64 4.90 21.45
C TYR A 236 -1.83 6.40 21.72
N GLY A 237 -2.75 7.06 21.01
CA GLY A 237 -3.09 8.47 21.20
C GLY A 237 -4.06 8.75 22.35
N ILE A 238 -4.70 7.73 22.94
CA ILE A 238 -5.72 7.88 23.99
C ILE A 238 -5.16 7.36 25.31
N GLN A 239 -5.39 8.12 26.39
CA GLN A 239 -4.98 7.75 27.73
C GLN A 239 -5.88 6.63 28.31
N GLY A 240 -5.30 5.73 29.13
CA GLY A 240 -6.06 4.76 29.92
C GLY A 240 -6.68 3.59 29.15
N GLN A 241 -6.34 3.40 27.87
CA GLN A 241 -6.93 2.36 27.01
C GLN A 241 -6.21 0.99 27.09
N GLY A 242 -5.37 0.77 28.07
CA GLY A 242 -4.66 -0.52 28.25
C GLY A 242 -3.40 -0.42 29.10
N ASN A 243 -2.67 -1.54 29.22
CA ASN A 243 -1.45 -1.66 30.03
C ASN A 243 -0.19 -1.46 29.15
N PHE A 244 -0.19 -0.49 28.26
CA PHE A 244 0.93 -0.20 27.37
C PHE A 244 1.24 1.30 27.36
N ASN A 245 2.44 1.66 26.92
CA ASN A 245 2.85 3.05 26.79
C ASN A 245 2.02 3.76 25.72
N VAL A 246 1.65 5.01 26.01
CA VAL A 246 0.94 5.88 25.06
C VAL A 246 1.89 6.90 24.45
N LEU A 247 1.47 7.48 23.32
CA LEU A 247 2.21 8.58 22.70
C LEU A 247 2.22 9.80 23.61
N LYS A 248 3.24 10.64 23.45
CA LYS A 248 3.30 11.95 24.13
C LYS A 248 2.06 12.80 23.81
N ASP A 249 1.55 12.68 22.59
CA ASP A 249 0.38 13.40 22.12
C ASP A 249 -0.91 13.03 22.84
N ALA A 250 -0.97 11.88 23.50
CA ALA A 250 -2.07 11.52 24.40
C ALA A 250 -2.22 12.50 25.58
N TYR A 251 -1.11 13.13 25.98
CA TYR A 251 -1.10 14.16 27.04
C TYR A 251 -1.11 15.61 26.48
N GLY A 252 -1.07 15.76 25.16
CA GLY A 252 -1.07 17.03 24.43
C GLY A 252 -2.24 17.13 23.46
N LYS A 253 -1.99 16.94 22.17
CA LYS A 253 -2.96 17.08 21.08
C LYS A 253 -4.26 16.30 21.31
N PHE A 254 -4.17 15.09 21.85
CA PHE A 254 -5.31 14.19 22.05
C PHE A 254 -5.80 14.13 23.51
N SER A 255 -5.32 15.02 24.40
CA SER A 255 -5.66 15.00 25.83
C SER A 255 -7.16 15.19 26.13
N HIS A 256 -7.89 15.77 25.19
CA HIS A 256 -9.35 15.97 25.26
C HIS A 256 -10.12 14.67 25.03
N ILE A 257 -9.52 13.64 24.42
CA ILE A 257 -10.21 12.37 24.13
C ILE A 257 -10.22 11.52 25.42
N LYS A 258 -11.41 11.22 25.93
CA LYS A 258 -11.63 10.41 27.14
C LYS A 258 -12.37 9.11 26.84
N GLY A 259 -13.11 9.06 25.75
CA GLY A 259 -13.88 7.90 25.32
C GLY A 259 -13.02 6.77 24.75
N GLU A 260 -13.64 5.63 24.54
CA GLU A 260 -13.00 4.48 23.90
C GLU A 260 -12.64 4.77 22.44
N LYS A 261 -11.55 4.14 21.96
CA LYS A 261 -11.14 4.23 20.56
C LYS A 261 -12.24 3.77 19.60
N GLN A 262 -12.42 4.49 18.51
CA GLN A 262 -13.41 4.21 17.48
C GLN A 262 -12.75 4.02 16.12
N ILE A 263 -13.29 3.10 15.30
CA ILE A 263 -12.93 3.00 13.88
C ILE A 263 -13.71 4.06 13.10
N CYS A 264 -13.19 5.27 13.02
CA CYS A 264 -13.84 6.36 12.31
C CYS A 264 -12.82 7.19 11.53
N ASP A 265 -13.30 8.04 10.65
CA ASP A 265 -12.47 8.88 9.79
C ASP A 265 -11.72 10.01 10.53
N TYR A 266 -11.87 10.14 11.85
CA TYR A 266 -11.01 11.00 12.67
C TYR A 266 -9.51 10.65 12.56
N TYR A 267 -9.20 9.37 12.35
CA TYR A 267 -7.84 8.86 12.20
C TYR A 267 -7.43 8.64 10.75
N LEU A 268 -8.28 9.02 9.81
CA LEU A 268 -7.99 8.95 8.39
C LEU A 268 -7.29 10.25 7.97
N GLU A 269 -6.06 10.13 7.47
CA GLU A 269 -5.22 11.27 7.12
C GLU A 269 -4.84 11.22 5.63
N ASP A 270 -4.65 12.40 5.02
CA ASP A 270 -4.09 12.49 3.67
C ASP A 270 -2.68 11.92 3.65
N GLY A 271 -2.47 10.88 2.84
CA GLY A 271 -1.20 10.20 2.65
C GLY A 271 -0.32 10.81 1.56
N THR A 272 -0.76 11.87 0.88
CA THR A 272 0.00 12.51 -0.20
C THR A 272 1.43 12.86 0.24
N PHE A 273 2.40 12.49 -0.58
CA PHE A 273 3.80 12.79 -0.30
C PHE A 273 4.62 13.06 -1.57
N LEU A 274 5.72 13.78 -1.41
CA LEU A 274 6.83 13.86 -2.34
C LEU A 274 8.09 13.33 -1.66
N LYS A 275 8.73 12.35 -2.26
CA LYS A 275 9.94 11.72 -1.74
C LYS A 275 11.11 11.92 -2.68
N ILE A 276 12.26 12.28 -2.11
CA ILE A 276 13.54 12.21 -2.78
C ILE A 276 14.14 10.85 -2.43
N ASP A 277 13.99 9.88 -3.35
CA ASP A 277 14.42 8.50 -3.13
C ASP A 277 15.92 8.37 -3.09
N ALA A 278 16.62 9.04 -4.03
CA ALA A 278 18.06 8.98 -4.11
C ALA A 278 18.67 10.22 -4.78
N ILE A 279 19.83 10.60 -4.28
CA ILE A 279 20.75 11.55 -4.94
C ILE A 279 22.10 10.86 -5.09
N THR A 280 22.59 10.78 -6.32
CA THR A 280 23.91 10.20 -6.65
C THR A 280 24.78 11.25 -7.32
N LEU A 281 25.97 11.48 -6.78
CA LEU A 281 27.00 12.32 -7.39
C LEU A 281 28.19 11.44 -7.78
N GLY A 282 28.56 11.48 -9.03
CA GLY A 282 29.68 10.73 -9.59
C GLY A 282 30.74 11.63 -10.22
N TYR A 283 31.98 11.14 -10.24
CA TYR A 283 33.08 11.74 -10.97
C TYR A 283 33.85 10.66 -11.72
N THR A 284 34.02 10.85 -13.02
CA THR A 284 34.69 9.93 -13.93
C THR A 284 36.10 10.38 -14.26
N LEU A 285 37.09 9.61 -13.87
CA LEU A 285 38.51 9.81 -14.16
C LEU A 285 38.86 9.08 -15.47
N PRO A 286 39.29 9.79 -16.54
CA PRO A 286 39.78 9.14 -17.75
C PRO A 286 41.19 8.56 -17.51
N MET A 287 41.31 7.26 -17.44
CA MET A 287 42.56 6.58 -17.03
C MET A 287 43.39 6.04 -18.17
N LYS A 288 42.84 6.01 -19.37
CA LYS A 288 43.45 5.40 -20.56
C LYS A 288 44.90 5.79 -20.80
N LYS A 289 45.26 7.06 -20.64
CA LYS A 289 46.63 7.56 -20.78
C LYS A 289 47.55 7.14 -19.64
N TYR A 290 47.03 6.96 -18.44
CA TYR A 290 47.84 6.66 -17.25
C TYR A 290 48.06 5.16 -17.05
N THR A 291 47.21 4.31 -17.61
CA THR A 291 47.24 2.85 -17.42
C THR A 291 47.73 2.09 -18.66
N LYS A 292 48.30 2.79 -19.63
CA LYS A 292 48.74 2.20 -20.90
C LYS A 292 47.61 1.38 -21.60
N ASN A 293 46.40 1.93 -21.61
CA ASN A 293 45.18 1.33 -22.14
C ASN A 293 44.65 0.09 -21.36
N LEU A 294 45.14 -0.16 -20.14
CA LEU A 294 44.64 -1.25 -19.31
C LEU A 294 43.26 -0.91 -18.70
N ILE A 295 43.11 0.33 -18.23
CA ILE A 295 41.84 0.84 -17.65
C ILE A 295 41.41 2.05 -18.49
N ASP A 296 40.20 2.01 -19.04
CA ASP A 296 39.65 3.10 -19.83
C ASP A 296 39.25 4.28 -18.92
N ARG A 297 38.50 3.98 -17.86
CA ARG A 297 38.01 4.99 -16.90
C ARG A 297 37.70 4.39 -15.53
N ILE A 298 37.80 5.22 -14.49
CA ILE A 298 37.38 4.90 -13.14
C ILE A 298 36.30 5.93 -12.76
N ARG A 299 35.10 5.46 -12.39
CA ARG A 299 34.05 6.32 -11.83
C ARG A 299 33.97 6.12 -10.34
N ILE A 300 34.11 7.18 -9.56
CA ILE A 300 33.91 7.23 -8.11
C ILE A 300 32.58 7.91 -7.89
N TYR A 301 31.71 7.35 -7.06
CA TYR A 301 30.41 7.93 -6.80
C TYR A 301 29.97 7.77 -5.34
N GLY A 302 29.17 8.75 -4.88
CA GLY A 302 28.46 8.69 -3.61
C GLY A 302 26.95 8.76 -3.84
N THR A 303 26.20 7.94 -3.11
CA THR A 303 24.73 7.93 -3.17
C THR A 303 24.18 8.11 -1.76
N VAL A 304 23.19 9.00 -1.64
CA VAL A 304 22.33 9.10 -0.47
C VAL A 304 20.97 8.54 -0.88
N GLY A 305 20.55 7.47 -0.24
CA GLY A 305 19.22 6.85 -0.42
C GLY A 305 18.27 7.26 0.70
N ASN A 306 16.98 7.30 0.38
CA ASN A 306 15.91 7.76 1.27
C ASN A 306 16.24 9.15 1.88
N VAL A 307 16.44 10.14 1.01
CA VAL A 307 16.95 11.47 1.36
C VAL A 307 15.98 12.20 2.26
N CYS A 308 14.73 12.34 1.82
CA CYS A 308 13.64 12.92 2.61
C CYS A 308 12.27 12.56 2.02
N THR A 309 11.25 12.61 2.87
CA THR A 309 9.83 12.55 2.50
C THR A 309 9.16 13.83 2.98
N ILE A 310 8.48 14.51 2.08
CA ILE A 310 7.69 15.73 2.33
C ILE A 310 6.23 15.30 2.29
N THR A 311 5.52 15.39 3.42
CA THR A 311 4.14 14.94 3.57
C THR A 311 3.43 15.70 4.68
N GLY A 312 2.11 15.77 4.60
CA GLY A 312 1.25 16.22 5.69
C GLY A 312 0.85 15.12 6.67
N TYR A 313 1.12 13.86 6.34
CA TYR A 313 0.81 12.72 7.19
C TYR A 313 1.54 12.79 8.52
N SER A 314 0.82 12.59 9.62
CA SER A 314 1.37 12.73 10.98
C SER A 314 2.12 11.50 11.50
N GLY A 315 1.97 10.35 10.85
CA GLY A 315 2.66 9.10 11.20
C GLY A 315 4.09 9.03 10.66
N MET A 316 4.75 7.89 10.86
CA MET A 316 6.17 7.71 10.50
C MET A 316 6.44 7.70 9.00
N ASN A 317 5.53 7.13 8.22
CA ASN A 317 5.68 7.01 6.77
C ASN A 317 4.30 6.82 6.12
N PRO A 318 3.93 7.63 5.11
CA PRO A 318 2.68 7.43 4.39
C PRO A 318 2.67 6.17 3.51
N GLU A 319 3.83 5.59 3.17
CA GLU A 319 3.94 4.36 2.37
C GLU A 319 3.77 3.10 3.25
N VAL A 320 2.60 2.91 3.83
CA VAL A 320 2.35 1.88 4.86
C VAL A 320 2.31 0.43 4.33
N ASN A 321 2.20 0.22 3.02
CA ASN A 321 2.00 -1.11 2.41
C ASN A 321 3.25 -1.81 1.88
N ILE A 322 4.44 -1.24 2.06
CA ILE A 322 5.66 -1.74 1.41
C ILE A 322 6.23 -3.01 2.04
N THR A 323 5.87 -3.33 3.26
CA THR A 323 6.43 -4.48 3.99
C THR A 323 5.44 -5.63 4.10
N GLY A 324 5.11 -6.26 2.98
CA GLY A 324 4.25 -7.44 2.90
C GLY A 324 4.73 -8.64 3.71
N TRP A 325 4.52 -8.63 5.02
CA TRP A 325 4.83 -9.75 5.92
C TRP A 325 3.64 -10.64 6.22
N ASP A 326 2.44 -10.32 5.73
CA ASP A 326 1.26 -11.16 5.91
C ASP A 326 0.65 -11.52 4.56
N GLN A 327 0.63 -12.81 4.31
CA GLN A 327 0.07 -13.39 3.11
C GLN A 327 -1.43 -13.11 3.04
N GLY A 328 -1.85 -12.32 2.08
CA GLY A 328 -3.20 -12.36 1.53
C GLY A 328 -4.20 -11.35 2.05
N THR A 329 -3.84 -10.40 2.89
CA THR A 329 -4.72 -9.27 3.19
C THR A 329 -3.93 -7.98 3.23
N GLU A 330 -4.30 -7.16 2.34
CA GLU A 330 -3.82 -5.83 2.13
C GLU A 330 -3.94 -5.02 3.41
N LYS A 331 -2.80 -4.58 3.92
CA LYS A 331 -2.75 -3.70 5.08
C LYS A 331 -2.73 -2.28 4.57
N PHE A 332 -3.82 -1.57 4.81
CA PHE A 332 -4.05 -0.21 4.33
C PHE A 332 -3.85 0.83 5.44
N TRP A 333 -3.18 0.42 6.52
CA TRP A 333 -3.03 1.26 7.70
C TRP A 333 -1.62 1.19 8.25
N ASP A 334 -1.23 2.25 8.91
CA ASP A 334 0.00 2.31 9.69
C ASP A 334 -0.08 1.34 10.89
N THR A 335 1.03 0.77 11.29
CA THR A 335 1.08 -0.23 12.37
C THR A 335 2.37 -0.08 13.16
N GLU A 336 2.31 -0.42 14.46
CA GLU A 336 3.46 -0.45 15.35
C GLU A 336 4.57 -1.40 14.90
N ARG A 337 4.27 -2.31 13.96
CA ARG A 337 5.24 -3.27 13.42
C ARG A 337 6.02 -2.73 12.22
N PHE A 338 5.72 -1.49 11.82
CA PHE A 338 6.44 -0.86 10.74
C PHE A 338 7.81 -0.37 11.20
N TYR A 339 8.88 -0.87 10.58
CA TYR A 339 10.22 -0.37 10.84
C TYR A 339 10.45 0.95 10.08
N PRO A 340 10.91 2.03 10.75
CA PRO A 340 11.15 3.30 10.09
C PRO A 340 12.15 3.17 8.93
N MET A 341 11.87 3.87 7.84
CA MET A 341 12.76 3.90 6.67
C MET A 341 14.08 4.56 7.04
N VAL A 342 15.18 3.86 6.80
CA VAL A 342 16.53 4.35 7.11
C VAL A 342 17.13 5.12 5.93
N ARG A 343 17.88 6.18 6.22
CA ARG A 343 18.72 6.85 5.24
C ARG A 343 19.99 6.05 5.04
N THR A 344 20.38 5.82 3.79
CA THR A 344 21.57 5.07 3.44
C THR A 344 22.59 5.96 2.77
N TYR A 345 23.86 5.71 3.05
CA TYR A 345 24.99 6.37 2.40
C TYR A 345 25.88 5.31 1.78
N THR A 346 26.10 5.41 0.47
CA THR A 346 26.89 4.46 -0.28
C THR A 346 28.03 5.19 -0.96
N LEU A 347 29.24 4.68 -0.84
CA LEU A 347 30.41 5.08 -1.64
C LEU A 347 30.83 3.92 -2.52
N GLY A 348 31.00 4.16 -3.81
CA GLY A 348 31.35 3.11 -4.76
C GLY A 348 32.36 3.55 -5.79
N MET A 349 33.04 2.55 -6.36
CA MET A 349 33.99 2.71 -7.47
C MET A 349 33.64 1.72 -8.58
N GLN A 350 33.67 2.19 -9.83
CA GLN A 350 33.44 1.38 -11.02
C GLN A 350 34.65 1.49 -11.94
N PHE A 351 35.19 0.35 -12.32
CA PHE A 351 36.31 0.26 -13.25
C PHE A 351 35.82 -0.24 -14.61
N ASN A 352 36.20 0.45 -15.67
CA ASN A 352 35.98 0.02 -17.05
C ASN A 352 37.33 -0.26 -17.68
N PHE A 353 37.51 -1.48 -18.20
CA PHE A 353 38.72 -1.96 -18.83
C PHE A 353 38.64 -1.89 -20.33
#